data_797110e39eaedbaa2e3bb1ffcb9f12b3
#
_entry.id   797110e39eaedbaa2e3bb1ffcb9f12b3
#
_cell.length_a   1.000
_cell.length_b   1.000
_cell.length_c   1.000
_cell.angle_alpha   90.00
_cell.angle_beta   90.00
_cell.angle_gamma   90.00
#
_symmetry.space_group_name_H-M   'P 1'
#
loop_
_entity.id
_entity.type
_entity.pdbx_description
1 polymer ?
#
loop_
_entity_poly.entity_id
_entity_poly.type
_entity_poly.pdbx_seq_one_letter_code
_entity_poly.pdbx_strand_id
1 'polypeptide(L)'
;IVEACRRDARTIDDLYMVRGVREKLPVRDARAVIERMNKARSLPKSEWPNLGKPSRNERNVDASIDLMAALVRLRAKENGVAMQTLASHSDLAALARGHSEDSDLMRGWRWALVGEELVDLLEGRIALSLSKGELVVERLG
;
A
#
# COMPACT_ATOMS: atom_id res chain seq x y z
N ILE A 1 12.14 -4.33 16.01
CA ILE A 1 13.38 -3.62 15.60
C ILE A 1 13.05 -2.18 15.19
N VAL A 2 12.07 -1.94 14.32
CA VAL A 2 11.71 -0.57 13.86
C VAL A 2 11.45 0.39 15.04
N GLU A 3 10.70 -0.04 16.06
CA GLU A 3 10.42 0.76 17.23
C GLU A 3 11.70 1.04 18.07
N ALA A 4 12.60 0.07 18.17
CA ALA A 4 13.91 0.26 18.80
C ALA A 4 14.76 1.30 18.07
N CYS A 5 14.72 1.30 16.73
CA CYS A 5 15.39 2.31 15.92
C CYS A 5 14.77 3.70 16.10
N ARG A 6 13.44 3.81 16.16
CA ARG A 6 12.74 5.08 16.39
C ARG A 6 13.06 5.70 17.75
N ARG A 7 13.26 4.86 18.77
CA ARG A 7 13.63 5.27 20.13
C ARG A 7 15.13 5.45 20.32
N ASP A 8 15.92 5.31 19.27
CA ASP A 8 17.38 5.42 19.30
C ASP A 8 18.05 4.50 20.34
N ALA A 9 17.54 3.27 20.50
CA ALA A 9 18.10 2.29 21.42
C ALA A 9 19.58 2.01 21.10
N ARG A 10 20.47 2.21 22.10
CA ARG A 10 21.93 2.07 21.99
C ARG A 10 22.48 0.96 22.82
N THR A 11 21.75 0.56 23.86
CA THR A 11 22.10 -0.48 24.81
C THR A 11 21.07 -1.60 24.81
N ILE A 12 21.42 -2.75 25.39
CA ILE A 12 20.48 -3.86 25.55
C ILE A 12 19.30 -3.43 26.44
N ASP A 13 19.56 -2.60 27.46
CA ASP A 13 18.50 -2.10 28.34
C ASP A 13 17.51 -1.22 27.60
N ASP A 14 17.98 -0.31 26.73
CA ASP A 14 17.12 0.49 25.86
C ASP A 14 16.27 -0.39 24.93
N LEU A 15 16.87 -1.45 24.40
CA LEU A 15 16.17 -2.39 23.54
C LEU A 15 15.06 -3.14 24.31
N TYR A 16 15.32 -3.49 25.57
CA TYR A 16 14.37 -4.16 26.44
C TYR A 16 13.26 -3.25 27.01
N MET A 17 13.41 -1.94 26.89
CA MET A 17 12.33 -0.99 27.16
C MET A 17 11.24 -1.01 26.08
N VAL A 18 11.52 -1.59 24.93
CA VAL A 18 10.51 -1.78 23.88
C VAL A 18 9.61 -2.96 24.26
N ARG A 19 8.30 -2.69 24.34
CA ARG A 19 7.29 -3.67 24.76
C ARG A 19 7.40 -4.98 23.97
N GLY A 20 7.44 -6.11 24.69
CA GLY A 20 7.46 -7.46 24.12
C GLY A 20 8.82 -7.92 23.57
N VAL A 21 9.86 -7.09 23.66
CA VAL A 21 11.20 -7.48 23.19
C VAL A 21 11.89 -8.36 24.22
N ARG A 22 11.83 -8.00 25.50
CA ARG A 22 12.51 -8.73 26.58
C ARG A 22 12.06 -10.19 26.70
N GLU A 23 10.78 -10.46 26.43
CA GLU A 23 10.19 -11.80 26.51
C GLU A 23 10.55 -12.68 25.33
N LYS A 24 10.86 -12.09 24.18
CA LYS A 24 11.05 -12.79 22.91
C LYS A 24 12.49 -12.81 22.40
N LEU A 25 13.35 -11.97 22.97
CA LEU A 25 14.72 -11.80 22.48
C LEU A 25 15.75 -12.12 23.58
N PRO A 26 16.44 -13.26 23.51
CA PRO A 26 17.53 -13.62 24.42
C PRO A 26 18.64 -12.56 24.43
N VAL A 27 19.34 -12.41 25.56
CA VAL A 27 20.43 -11.43 25.73
C VAL A 27 21.49 -11.53 24.64
N ARG A 28 21.83 -12.76 24.21
CA ARG A 28 22.81 -12.99 23.13
C ARG A 28 22.37 -12.33 21.83
N ASP A 29 21.12 -12.51 21.47
CA ASP A 29 20.56 -12.00 20.22
C ASP A 29 20.29 -10.49 20.32
N ALA A 30 19.91 -10.01 21.51
CA ALA A 30 19.77 -8.58 21.81
C ALA A 30 21.11 -7.84 21.63
N ARG A 31 22.23 -8.45 22.07
CA ARG A 31 23.59 -7.91 21.86
C ARG A 31 23.91 -7.80 20.37
N ALA A 32 23.66 -8.86 19.60
CA ALA A 32 23.91 -8.86 18.16
C ALA A 32 23.06 -7.79 17.42
N VAL A 33 21.82 -7.56 17.86
CA VAL A 33 20.96 -6.51 17.30
C VAL A 33 21.55 -5.13 17.59
N ILE A 34 21.95 -4.83 18.83
CA ILE A 34 22.53 -3.53 19.20
C ILE A 34 23.86 -3.30 18.46
N GLU A 35 24.72 -4.30 18.33
CA GLU A 35 25.96 -4.18 17.58
C GLU A 35 25.70 -3.79 16.12
N ARG A 36 24.75 -4.46 15.45
CA ARG A 36 24.35 -4.14 14.07
C ARG A 36 23.75 -2.75 13.95
N MET A 37 22.91 -2.34 14.89
CA MET A 37 22.33 -1.00 14.92
C MET A 37 23.42 0.07 15.07
N ASN A 38 24.37 -0.13 15.97
CA ASN A 38 25.48 0.79 16.18
C ASN A 38 26.42 0.84 14.97
N LYS A 39 26.71 -0.31 14.36
CA LYS A 39 27.47 -0.37 13.09
C LYS A 39 26.77 0.39 11.97
N ALA A 40 25.45 0.20 11.82
CA ALA A 40 24.68 0.93 10.80
C ALA A 40 24.71 2.44 11.00
N ARG A 41 24.69 2.93 12.27
CA ARG A 41 24.83 4.35 12.58
C ARG A 41 26.19 4.93 12.24
N SER A 42 27.25 4.14 12.32
CA SER A 42 28.62 4.57 11.99
C SER A 42 28.89 4.62 10.49
N LEU A 43 27.99 4.09 9.65
CA LEU A 43 28.13 4.16 8.20
C LEU A 43 28.00 5.61 7.71
N PRO A 44 28.84 6.04 6.75
CA PRO A 44 28.66 7.33 6.11
C PRO A 44 27.32 7.41 5.39
N LYS A 45 26.73 8.59 5.32
CA LYS A 45 25.40 8.80 4.70
C LYS A 45 25.33 8.32 3.24
N SER A 46 26.47 8.26 2.54
CA SER A 46 26.57 7.76 1.18
C SER A 46 26.28 6.26 1.05
N GLU A 47 26.49 5.50 2.13
CA GLU A 47 26.22 4.05 2.19
C GLU A 47 24.82 3.74 2.74
N TRP A 48 24.06 4.75 3.13
CA TRP A 48 22.70 4.52 3.60
C TRP A 48 21.81 4.12 2.43
N PRO A 49 20.90 3.14 2.63
CA PRO A 49 19.96 2.78 1.59
C PRO A 49 19.16 4.02 1.18
N ASN A 50 19.14 4.29 -0.12
CA ASN A 50 18.32 5.34 -0.66
C ASN A 50 16.85 4.91 -0.61
N LEU A 51 16.15 5.32 0.44
CA LEU A 51 14.71 5.04 0.61
C LEU A 51 13.84 5.85 -0.34
N GLY A 52 14.40 6.36 -1.44
CA GLY A 52 13.68 7.23 -2.35
C GLY A 52 12.87 8.28 -1.57
N LYS A 53 13.19 9.53 -1.64
CA LYS A 53 12.27 10.54 -1.07
C LYS A 53 10.93 10.29 -1.71
N PRO A 54 9.81 10.16 -0.95
CA PRO A 54 8.50 10.19 -1.56
C PRO A 54 8.50 11.43 -2.47
N SER A 55 8.25 11.20 -3.74
CA SER A 55 8.26 12.28 -4.72
C SER A 55 7.29 13.34 -4.22
N ARG A 56 7.78 14.52 -3.91
CA ARG A 56 6.98 15.66 -3.46
C ARG A 56 5.94 16.10 -4.50
N ASN A 57 6.00 15.46 -5.67
CA ASN A 57 5.14 15.62 -6.84
C ASN A 57 4.31 14.36 -7.14
N GLU A 58 4.12 13.44 -6.20
CA GLU A 58 3.11 12.40 -6.41
C GLU A 58 1.76 13.10 -6.54
N ARG A 59 1.19 12.97 -7.74
CA ARG A 59 -0.16 13.42 -8.04
C ARG A 59 -1.08 12.95 -6.92
N ASN A 60 -1.85 13.87 -6.32
CA ASN A 60 -2.90 13.46 -5.41
C ASN A 60 -3.89 12.60 -6.19
N VAL A 61 -3.91 11.31 -5.90
CA VAL A 61 -4.75 10.31 -6.56
C VAL A 61 -5.92 9.86 -5.69
N ASP A 62 -6.13 10.51 -4.55
CA ASP A 62 -7.13 10.11 -3.56
C ASP A 62 -8.54 10.06 -4.18
N ALA A 63 -8.93 11.09 -4.94
CA ALA A 63 -10.22 11.11 -5.63
C ALA A 63 -10.36 9.98 -6.66
N SER A 64 -9.29 9.64 -7.38
CA SER A 64 -9.28 8.51 -8.32
C SER A 64 -9.44 7.19 -7.58
N ILE A 65 -8.76 7.03 -6.45
CA ILE A 65 -8.87 5.83 -5.60
C ILE A 65 -10.30 5.68 -5.08
N ASP A 66 -10.93 6.76 -4.63
CA ASP A 66 -12.30 6.74 -4.11
C ASP A 66 -13.32 6.31 -5.18
N LEU A 67 -13.21 6.87 -6.39
CA LEU A 67 -14.07 6.48 -7.51
C LEU A 67 -13.84 5.03 -7.92
N MET A 68 -12.59 4.60 -8.04
CA MET A 68 -12.27 3.21 -8.33
C MET A 68 -12.79 2.26 -7.24
N ALA A 69 -12.67 2.64 -5.96
CA ALA A 69 -13.19 1.85 -4.85
C ALA A 69 -14.72 1.72 -4.90
N ALA A 70 -15.43 2.76 -5.34
CA ALA A 70 -16.88 2.70 -5.54
C ALA A 70 -17.25 1.70 -6.65
N LEU A 71 -16.54 1.72 -7.78
CA LEU A 71 -16.72 0.77 -8.88
C LEU A 71 -16.42 -0.67 -8.44
N VAL A 72 -15.30 -0.91 -7.76
CA VAL A 72 -14.93 -2.24 -7.23
C VAL A 72 -16.02 -2.75 -6.28
N ARG A 73 -16.55 -1.90 -5.40
CA ARG A 73 -17.62 -2.27 -4.47
C ARG A 73 -18.89 -2.68 -5.20
N LEU A 74 -19.24 -1.96 -6.29
CA LEU A 74 -20.39 -2.30 -7.13
C LEU A 74 -20.22 -3.68 -7.74
N ARG A 75 -19.10 -3.93 -8.44
CA ARG A 75 -18.83 -5.22 -9.12
C ARG A 75 -18.66 -6.38 -8.14
N ALA A 76 -18.07 -6.13 -6.97
CA ALA A 76 -17.96 -7.12 -5.90
C ALA A 76 -19.37 -7.56 -5.42
N LYS A 77 -20.29 -6.62 -5.19
CA LYS A 77 -21.67 -6.89 -4.79
C LYS A 77 -22.42 -7.67 -5.87
N GLU A 78 -22.34 -7.26 -7.13
CA GLU A 78 -23.02 -7.91 -8.25
C GLU A 78 -22.56 -9.36 -8.46
N ASN A 79 -21.29 -9.64 -8.21
CA ASN A 79 -20.70 -10.96 -8.41
C ASN A 79 -20.59 -11.80 -7.13
N GLY A 80 -21.08 -11.32 -5.99
CA GLY A 80 -21.03 -12.05 -4.72
C GLY A 80 -19.60 -12.28 -4.19
N VAL A 81 -18.66 -11.41 -4.52
CA VAL A 81 -17.25 -11.49 -4.13
C VAL A 81 -16.94 -10.43 -3.08
N ALA A 82 -16.07 -10.74 -2.10
CA ALA A 82 -15.62 -9.73 -1.15
C ALA A 82 -14.77 -8.66 -1.87
N MET A 83 -15.01 -7.38 -1.56
CA MET A 83 -14.29 -6.26 -2.16
C MET A 83 -12.77 -6.42 -2.05
N GLN A 84 -12.27 -6.82 -0.89
CA GLN A 84 -10.84 -7.00 -0.61
C GLN A 84 -10.21 -8.14 -1.43
N THR A 85 -11.02 -9.12 -1.84
CA THR A 85 -10.58 -10.21 -2.72
C THR A 85 -10.45 -9.71 -4.17
N LEU A 86 -11.29 -8.76 -4.56
CA LEU A 86 -11.29 -8.20 -5.91
C LEU A 86 -10.15 -7.19 -6.09
N ALA A 87 -10.03 -6.22 -5.17
CA ALA A 87 -8.96 -5.23 -5.17
C ALA A 87 -8.67 -4.71 -3.75
N SER A 88 -7.39 -4.52 -3.43
CA SER A 88 -6.95 -3.82 -2.22
C SER A 88 -6.77 -2.32 -2.49
N HIS A 89 -6.71 -1.51 -1.43
CA HIS A 89 -6.40 -0.07 -1.55
C HIS A 89 -5.03 0.16 -2.21
N SER A 90 -4.04 -0.69 -1.92
CA SER A 90 -2.70 -0.60 -2.54
C SER A 90 -2.73 -0.87 -4.05
N ASP A 91 -3.58 -1.81 -4.50
CA ASP A 91 -3.74 -2.11 -5.92
C ASP A 91 -4.34 -0.90 -6.66
N LEU A 92 -5.39 -0.29 -6.08
CA LEU A 92 -6.02 0.90 -6.64
C LEU A 92 -5.06 2.10 -6.67
N ALA A 93 -4.26 2.29 -5.60
CA ALA A 93 -3.27 3.36 -5.53
C ALA A 93 -2.16 3.17 -6.57
N ALA A 94 -1.68 1.94 -6.77
CA ALA A 94 -0.69 1.61 -7.80
C ALA A 94 -1.24 1.89 -9.21
N LEU A 95 -2.47 1.44 -9.49
CA LEU A 95 -3.13 1.67 -10.77
C LEU A 95 -3.34 3.17 -11.05
N ALA A 96 -3.81 3.94 -10.06
CA ALA A 96 -4.00 5.39 -10.19
C ALA A 96 -2.71 6.16 -10.46
N ARG A 97 -1.56 5.63 -10.03
CA ARG A 97 -0.23 6.19 -10.29
C ARG A 97 0.40 5.73 -11.61
N GLY A 98 -0.28 4.85 -12.34
CA GLY A 98 0.21 4.29 -13.62
C GLY A 98 1.12 3.06 -13.46
N HIS A 99 1.18 2.46 -12.27
CA HIS A 99 1.96 1.25 -11.99
C HIS A 99 1.06 0.02 -12.13
N SER A 100 0.68 -0.29 -13.35
CA SER A 100 -0.26 -1.38 -13.66
C SER A 100 0.40 -2.73 -13.98
N GLU A 101 1.68 -2.72 -14.34
CA GLU A 101 2.34 -3.88 -14.96
C GLU A 101 2.37 -5.12 -14.07
N ASP A 102 2.51 -4.95 -12.76
CA ASP A 102 2.58 -6.04 -11.79
C ASP A 102 1.27 -6.26 -11.00
N SER A 103 0.19 -5.54 -11.34
CA SER A 103 -1.06 -5.65 -10.61
C SER A 103 -1.87 -6.87 -11.04
N ASP A 104 -2.32 -7.66 -10.06
CA ASP A 104 -3.26 -8.77 -10.30
C ASP A 104 -4.61 -8.30 -10.88
N LEU A 105 -4.93 -7.00 -10.79
CA LEU A 105 -6.11 -6.40 -11.42
C LEU A 105 -6.03 -6.43 -12.94
N MET A 106 -4.82 -6.52 -13.51
CA MET A 106 -4.60 -6.48 -14.96
C MET A 106 -4.61 -7.87 -15.59
N ARG A 107 -4.99 -8.93 -14.85
CA ARG A 107 -4.96 -10.32 -15.35
C ARG A 107 -6.09 -11.17 -14.82
N GLY A 108 -6.40 -12.20 -15.63
CA GLY A 108 -7.33 -13.26 -15.26
C GLY A 108 -8.73 -12.75 -14.94
N TRP A 109 -9.36 -13.36 -13.95
CA TRP A 109 -10.74 -13.08 -13.58
C TRP A 109 -10.97 -11.68 -12.99
N ARG A 110 -9.96 -11.10 -12.32
CA ARG A 110 -10.04 -9.72 -11.80
C ARG A 110 -10.11 -8.69 -12.91
N TRP A 111 -9.34 -8.90 -13.97
CA TRP A 111 -9.42 -8.08 -15.18
C TRP A 111 -10.82 -8.12 -15.78
N ALA A 112 -11.37 -9.34 -15.98
CA ALA A 112 -12.70 -9.53 -16.57
C ALA A 112 -13.83 -8.94 -15.70
N LEU A 113 -13.69 -8.94 -14.37
CA LEU A 113 -14.74 -8.44 -13.48
C LEU A 113 -14.68 -6.93 -13.26
N VAL A 114 -13.49 -6.32 -13.24
CA VAL A 114 -13.38 -4.91 -12.90
C VAL A 114 -12.15 -4.21 -13.50
N GLY A 115 -11.09 -4.95 -13.84
CA GLY A 115 -9.82 -4.36 -14.27
C GLY A 115 -9.96 -3.48 -15.51
N GLU A 116 -10.67 -3.96 -16.53
CA GLU A 116 -10.96 -3.20 -17.75
C GLU A 116 -11.71 -1.91 -17.46
N GLU A 117 -12.75 -1.96 -16.64
CA GLU A 117 -13.53 -0.78 -16.27
C GLU A 117 -12.76 0.22 -15.41
N LEU A 118 -11.83 -0.26 -14.56
CA LEU A 118 -10.95 0.63 -13.81
C LEU A 118 -10.03 1.43 -14.72
N VAL A 119 -9.52 0.80 -15.77
CA VAL A 119 -8.73 1.50 -16.81
C VAL A 119 -9.61 2.47 -17.58
N ASP A 120 -10.81 2.05 -17.99
CA ASP A 120 -11.79 2.91 -18.69
C ASP A 120 -12.16 4.13 -17.85
N LEU A 121 -12.31 3.97 -16.52
CA LEU A 121 -12.58 5.06 -15.59
C LEU A 121 -11.43 6.05 -15.51
N LEU A 122 -10.20 5.55 -15.38
CA LEU A 122 -9.01 6.40 -15.32
C LEU A 122 -8.74 7.16 -16.61
N GLU A 123 -9.08 6.57 -17.75
CA GLU A 123 -8.93 7.18 -19.08
C GLU A 123 -10.14 8.05 -19.48
N GLY A 124 -11.16 8.12 -18.63
CA GLY A 124 -12.34 8.94 -18.88
C GLY A 124 -13.28 8.37 -19.92
N ARG A 125 -13.23 7.07 -20.22
CA ARG A 125 -14.16 6.38 -21.13
C ARG A 125 -15.49 6.01 -20.46
N ILE A 126 -15.48 5.91 -19.13
CA ILE A 126 -16.70 5.73 -18.34
C ILE A 126 -16.78 6.77 -17.23
N ALA A 127 -17.99 7.03 -16.76
CA ALA A 127 -18.27 7.86 -15.61
C ALA A 127 -19.13 7.09 -14.60
N LEU A 128 -19.04 7.49 -13.34
CA LEU A 128 -19.90 7.00 -12.27
C LEU A 128 -20.90 8.08 -11.88
N SER A 129 -22.16 7.74 -11.83
CA SER A 129 -23.24 8.60 -11.39
C SER A 129 -24.13 7.90 -10.35
N LEU A 130 -24.97 8.67 -9.66
CA LEU A 130 -26.00 8.14 -8.77
C LEU A 130 -27.36 8.34 -9.40
N SER A 131 -28.09 7.26 -9.62
CA SER A 131 -29.49 7.27 -10.04
C SER A 131 -30.35 6.58 -8.99
N LYS A 132 -31.31 7.34 -8.42
CA LYS A 132 -32.22 6.85 -7.36
C LYS A 132 -31.51 6.21 -6.15
N GLY A 133 -30.30 6.71 -5.84
CA GLY A 133 -29.46 6.21 -4.73
C GLY A 133 -28.60 5.00 -5.07
N GLU A 134 -28.63 4.51 -6.29
CA GLU A 134 -27.80 3.43 -6.77
C GLU A 134 -26.66 3.95 -7.67
N LEU A 135 -25.50 3.31 -7.58
CA LEU A 135 -24.35 3.64 -8.42
C LEU A 135 -24.58 3.09 -9.84
N VAL A 136 -24.43 3.97 -10.82
CA VAL A 136 -24.58 3.64 -12.25
C VAL A 136 -23.27 3.92 -12.96
N VAL A 137 -22.89 3.02 -13.86
CA VAL A 137 -21.73 3.17 -14.76
C VAL A 137 -22.22 3.59 -16.13
N GLU A 138 -21.75 4.73 -16.61
CA GLU A 138 -22.13 5.28 -17.90
C GLU A 138 -20.93 5.30 -18.85
N ARG A 139 -21.08 4.79 -20.08
CA ARG A 139 -20.06 4.94 -21.10
C ARG A 139 -20.13 6.33 -21.71
N LEU A 140 -18.99 6.99 -21.70
CA LEU A 140 -18.82 8.28 -22.37
C LEU A 140 -18.43 8.01 -23.83
N GLY A 141 -19.28 8.43 -24.74
CA GLY A 141 -19.06 8.24 -26.18
C GLY A 141 -17.98 9.14 -26.77
#